data_6f749430e5695da4536ecd9f87c7c75f
#
_entry.id   6f749430e5695da4536ecd9f87c7c75f
#
_cell.length_a   1.000
_cell.length_b   1.000
_cell.length_c   1.000
_cell.angle_alpha   90.00
_cell.angle_beta   90.00
_cell.angle_gamma   90.00
#
_symmetry.space_group_name_H-M   'P 1'
#
loop_
_entity.id
_entity.type
_entity.pdbx_description
1 polymer ?
#
loop_
_entity_poly.entity_id
_entity_poly.type
_entity_poly.pdbx_seq_one_letter_code
_entity_poly.pdbx_strand_id
1 'polypeptide(L)'
;MSKRKAIPKGIRQQVYNKYNGHCAYCGCELEIKDMQVDHIECFNYNGNTLDIEKLNPSCRACNFYKDTMDLEKFRYQLGKLKERLHKVFIYKLAVKYGIITENDKPIEFYFEKITNRSEV
;
A
#
# COMPACT_ATOMS: atom_id res chain seq x y z
N MET A 1 18.26 10.19 15.07
CA MET A 1 17.11 9.53 14.43
C MET A 1 16.78 8.25 15.18
N SER A 2 15.59 8.17 15.74
CA SER A 2 15.20 6.97 16.48
C SER A 2 14.86 5.87 15.49
N LYS A 3 15.44 4.69 15.71
CA LYS A 3 15.12 3.53 14.91
C LYS A 3 13.86 2.87 15.48
N ARG A 4 12.99 2.41 14.60
CA ARG A 4 11.86 1.60 15.01
C ARG A 4 12.37 0.28 15.58
N LYS A 5 11.70 -0.21 16.60
CA LYS A 5 12.01 -1.53 17.13
C LYS A 5 11.65 -2.58 16.09
N ALA A 6 12.44 -3.64 16.03
CA ALA A 6 12.12 -4.77 15.16
C ALA A 6 10.76 -5.37 15.57
N ILE A 7 9.96 -5.70 14.58
CA ILE A 7 8.66 -6.33 14.82
C ILE A 7 8.91 -7.80 15.18
N PRO A 8 8.41 -8.28 16.31
CA PRO A 8 8.58 -9.69 16.68
C PRO A 8 8.01 -10.63 15.62
N LYS A 9 8.63 -11.80 15.48
CA LYS A 9 8.25 -12.79 14.47
C LYS A 9 6.78 -13.18 14.54
N GLY A 10 6.26 -13.37 15.76
CA GLY A 10 4.85 -13.72 15.94
C GLY A 10 3.90 -12.62 15.46
N ILE A 11 4.25 -11.37 15.70
CA ILE A 11 3.48 -10.22 15.23
C ILE A 11 3.54 -10.14 13.70
N ARG A 12 4.72 -10.34 13.12
CA ARG A 12 4.87 -10.36 11.66
C ARG A 12 3.96 -11.42 11.04
N GLN A 13 3.90 -12.61 11.65
CA GLN A 13 3.04 -13.68 11.14
C GLN A 13 1.56 -13.27 11.19
N GLN A 14 1.14 -12.64 12.27
CA GLN A 14 -0.24 -12.18 12.40
C GLN A 14 -0.57 -11.11 11.36
N VAL A 15 0.35 -10.17 11.14
CA VAL A 15 0.17 -9.14 10.10
C VAL A 15 0.07 -9.78 8.72
N TYR A 16 0.95 -10.75 8.43
CA TYR A 16 0.94 -11.47 7.17
C TYR A 16 -0.40 -12.16 6.93
N ASN A 17 -0.95 -12.78 7.99
CA ASN A 17 -2.20 -13.53 7.90
C ASN A 17 -3.42 -12.62 7.79
N LYS A 18 -3.29 -11.36 8.13
CA LYS A 18 -4.40 -10.40 8.16
C LYS A 18 -5.15 -10.34 6.82
N TYR A 19 -4.43 -10.40 5.70
CA TYR A 19 -5.01 -10.40 4.36
C TYR A 19 -4.49 -11.58 3.54
N ASN A 20 -4.28 -12.70 4.22
CA ASN A 20 -3.94 -13.97 3.57
C ASN A 20 -2.72 -13.89 2.65
N GLY A 21 -1.69 -13.17 3.09
CA GLY A 21 -0.44 -13.06 2.33
C GLY A 21 -0.49 -12.09 1.16
N HIS A 22 -1.40 -11.12 1.21
CA HIS A 22 -1.50 -10.07 0.18
C HIS A 22 -1.13 -8.71 0.75
N CYS A 23 -0.60 -7.85 -0.11
CA CYS A 23 -0.40 -6.45 0.24
C CYS A 23 -1.75 -5.80 0.49
N ALA A 24 -1.89 -5.12 1.63
CA ALA A 24 -3.14 -4.46 2.00
C ALA A 24 -3.56 -3.39 1.00
N TYR A 25 -2.61 -2.83 0.28
CA TYR A 25 -2.85 -1.68 -0.59
C TYR A 25 -3.04 -2.08 -2.05
N CYS A 26 -2.05 -2.68 -2.68
CA CYS A 26 -2.18 -3.05 -4.10
C CYS A 26 -2.73 -4.46 -4.31
N GLY A 27 -2.74 -5.31 -3.29
CA GLY A 27 -3.30 -6.65 -3.36
C GLY A 27 -2.37 -7.71 -3.96
N CYS A 28 -1.11 -7.38 -4.22
CA CYS A 28 -0.20 -8.39 -4.76
C CYS A 28 0.11 -9.47 -3.72
N GLU A 29 0.40 -10.67 -4.20
CA GLU A 29 0.82 -11.75 -3.33
C GLU A 29 2.20 -11.46 -2.75
N LEU A 30 2.38 -11.80 -1.47
CA LEU A 30 3.62 -11.58 -0.74
C LEU A 30 4.11 -12.89 -0.14
N GLU A 31 5.43 -13.08 -0.15
CA GLU A 31 6.04 -14.04 0.75
C GLU A 31 6.35 -13.31 2.05
N ILE A 32 6.27 -14.02 3.17
CA ILE A 32 6.43 -13.36 4.47
C ILE A 32 7.80 -12.71 4.62
N LYS A 33 8.83 -13.28 4.01
CA LYS A 33 10.18 -12.70 4.06
C LYS A 33 10.27 -11.36 3.35
N ASP A 34 9.41 -11.11 2.36
CA ASP A 34 9.41 -9.87 1.57
C ASP A 34 8.41 -8.84 2.06
N MET A 35 7.57 -9.22 3.03
CA MET A 35 6.55 -8.33 3.54
C MET A 35 7.16 -7.21 4.37
N GLN A 36 6.68 -5.99 4.12
CA GLN A 36 6.93 -4.85 5.00
C GLN A 36 5.74 -4.72 5.95
N VAL A 37 6.00 -4.33 7.19
CA VAL A 37 4.93 -4.02 8.13
C VAL A 37 4.75 -2.51 8.14
N ASP A 38 3.61 -2.06 7.64
CA ASP A 38 3.31 -0.64 7.55
C ASP A 38 2.50 -0.18 8.75
N HIS A 39 2.88 0.95 9.33
CA HIS A 39 2.09 1.61 10.37
C HIS A 39 1.07 2.48 9.64
N ILE A 40 -0.20 2.11 9.73
CA ILE A 40 -1.26 2.72 8.91
C ILE A 40 -1.29 4.23 9.08
N GLU A 41 -1.20 4.71 10.33
CA GLU A 41 -1.13 6.13 10.65
C GLU A 41 0.08 6.38 11.53
N CYS A 42 1.24 6.47 10.89
CA CYS A 42 2.54 6.54 11.56
C CYS A 42 2.61 7.60 12.66
N PHE A 43 2.00 8.76 12.43
CA PHE A 43 2.07 9.87 13.38
C PHE A 43 1.37 9.58 14.70
N ASN A 44 0.37 8.72 14.69
CA ASN A 44 -0.44 8.46 15.88
C ASN A 44 0.19 7.46 16.84
N TYR A 45 1.22 6.73 16.41
CA TYR A 45 1.81 5.66 17.23
C TYR A 45 3.32 5.77 17.36
N ASN A 46 3.92 6.83 16.91
CA ASN A 46 5.38 6.99 16.88
C ASN A 46 6.11 5.82 16.19
N GLY A 47 5.39 5.04 15.38
CA GLY A 47 5.97 3.94 14.64
C GLY A 47 6.36 2.72 15.47
N ASN A 48 5.91 2.63 16.73
CA ASN A 48 6.32 1.55 17.64
C ASN A 48 5.18 0.67 18.13
N THR A 49 3.96 0.87 17.63
CA THR A 49 2.84 0.02 18.06
C THR A 49 2.99 -1.41 17.55
N LEU A 50 2.53 -2.37 18.36
CA LEU A 50 2.43 -3.78 17.98
C LEU A 50 0.98 -4.22 17.85
N ASP A 51 0.05 -3.27 17.84
CA ASP A 51 -1.39 -3.55 17.68
C ASP A 51 -1.67 -3.92 16.22
N ILE A 52 -2.12 -5.14 16.00
CA ILE A 52 -2.36 -5.67 14.65
C ILE A 52 -3.34 -4.80 13.87
N GLU A 53 -4.33 -4.21 14.52
CA GLU A 53 -5.30 -3.36 13.85
C GLU A 53 -4.68 -2.09 13.26
N LYS A 54 -3.53 -1.68 13.79
CA LYS A 54 -2.82 -0.48 13.36
C LYS A 54 -1.67 -0.78 12.41
N LEU A 55 -1.51 -2.05 12.04
CA LEU A 55 -0.42 -2.50 11.17
C LEU A 55 -1.01 -3.18 9.94
N ASN A 56 -0.44 -2.90 8.80
CA ASN A 56 -0.83 -3.56 7.55
C ASN A 56 0.35 -4.24 6.89
N PRO A 57 0.13 -5.42 6.26
CA PRO A 57 1.16 -6.01 5.41
C PRO A 57 1.25 -5.20 4.13
N SER A 58 2.44 -4.92 3.69
CA SER A 58 2.66 -4.12 2.49
C SER A 58 3.79 -4.68 1.66
N CYS A 59 3.66 -4.58 0.34
CA CYS A 59 4.78 -4.83 -0.55
C CYS A 59 5.76 -3.66 -0.44
N ARG A 60 6.99 -3.91 -0.89
CA ARG A 60 8.04 -2.89 -0.80
C ARG A 60 7.67 -1.61 -1.54
N ALA A 61 7.09 -1.74 -2.74
CA ALA A 61 6.74 -0.57 -3.55
C ALA A 61 5.70 0.32 -2.87
N CYS A 62 4.62 -0.29 -2.36
CA CYS A 62 3.58 0.48 -1.66
C CYS A 62 4.11 1.09 -0.38
N ASN A 63 4.90 0.35 0.38
CA ASN A 63 5.46 0.86 1.63
C ASN A 63 6.40 2.03 1.36
N PHE A 64 7.24 1.92 0.33
CA PHE A 64 8.17 2.98 -0.05
C PHE A 64 7.42 4.25 -0.45
N TYR A 65 6.39 4.11 -1.28
CA TYR A 65 5.64 5.28 -1.77
C TYR A 65 4.78 5.92 -0.68
N LYS A 66 4.15 5.09 0.15
CA LYS A 66 3.33 5.59 1.26
C LYS A 66 4.17 6.31 2.31
N ASP A 67 5.34 5.76 2.62
CA ASP A 67 6.24 6.35 3.61
C ASP A 67 5.48 6.64 4.92
N THR A 68 5.45 7.87 5.39
CA THR A 68 4.75 8.25 6.64
C THR A 68 3.36 8.83 6.41
N MET A 69 2.86 8.79 5.17
CA MET A 69 1.54 9.35 4.87
C MET A 69 0.43 8.54 5.53
N ASP A 70 -0.65 9.24 5.91
CA ASP A 70 -1.88 8.55 6.31
C ASP A 70 -2.58 8.01 5.06
N LEU A 71 -3.66 7.25 5.26
CA LEU A 71 -4.34 6.59 4.15
C LEU A 71 -4.94 7.59 3.14
N GLU A 72 -5.52 8.66 3.61
CA GLU A 72 -6.16 9.63 2.71
C GLU A 72 -5.12 10.36 1.86
N LYS A 73 -4.00 10.71 2.45
CA LYS A 73 -2.92 11.36 1.72
C LYS A 73 -2.30 10.38 0.72
N PHE A 74 -2.12 9.11 1.11
CA PHE A 74 -1.62 8.07 0.23
C PHE A 74 -2.56 7.89 -0.97
N ARG A 75 -3.86 7.79 -0.70
CA ARG A 75 -4.88 7.68 -1.75
C ARG A 75 -4.82 8.86 -2.71
N TYR A 76 -4.70 10.06 -2.17
CA TYR A 76 -4.61 11.29 -2.98
C TYR A 76 -3.38 11.24 -3.89
N GLN A 77 -2.22 10.87 -3.33
CA GLN A 77 -0.99 10.81 -4.12
C GLN A 77 -1.07 9.77 -5.23
N LEU A 78 -1.65 8.60 -4.94
CA LEU A 78 -1.86 7.57 -5.97
C LEU A 78 -2.80 8.08 -7.07
N GLY A 79 -3.82 8.83 -6.70
CA GLY A 79 -4.76 9.40 -7.65
C GLY A 79 -4.14 10.44 -8.58
N LYS A 80 -2.97 10.97 -8.23
CA LYS A 80 -2.25 11.94 -9.05
C LYS A 80 -1.22 11.31 -9.99
N LEU A 81 -1.07 9.99 -9.94
CA LEU A 81 -0.04 9.32 -10.75
C LEU A 81 -0.26 9.52 -12.25
N LYS A 82 -1.49 9.37 -12.72
CA LYS A 82 -1.78 9.54 -14.14
C LYS A 82 -1.43 10.95 -14.61
N GLU A 83 -1.83 11.95 -13.84
CA GLU A 83 -1.52 13.34 -14.14
C GLU A 83 -0.01 13.59 -14.21
N ARG A 84 0.74 13.00 -13.26
CA ARG A 84 2.20 13.12 -13.24
C ARG A 84 2.84 12.41 -14.42
N LEU A 85 2.32 11.23 -14.78
CA LEU A 85 2.83 10.47 -15.93
C LEU A 85 2.61 11.22 -17.22
N HIS A 86 1.54 11.99 -17.32
CA HIS A 86 1.26 12.78 -18.54
C HIS A 86 2.28 13.90 -18.81
N LYS A 87 3.16 14.17 -17.86
CA LYS A 87 4.28 15.10 -18.06
C LYS A 87 5.50 14.42 -18.67
N VAL A 88 5.48 13.10 -18.80
CA VAL A 88 6.59 12.32 -19.33
C VAL A 88 6.33 12.02 -20.79
N PHE A 89 7.21 12.50 -21.67
CA PHE A 89 7.02 12.39 -23.12
C PHE A 89 6.85 10.95 -23.59
N ILE A 90 7.72 10.05 -23.13
CA ILE A 90 7.67 8.64 -23.53
C ILE A 90 6.36 7.99 -23.10
N TYR A 91 5.86 8.34 -21.92
CA TYR A 91 4.58 7.83 -21.45
C TYR A 91 3.45 8.27 -22.38
N LYS A 92 3.41 9.56 -22.70
CA LYS A 92 2.37 10.09 -23.62
C LYS A 92 2.43 9.41 -24.98
N LEU A 93 3.62 9.14 -25.46
CA LEU A 93 3.82 8.47 -26.73
C LEU A 93 3.28 7.05 -26.70
N ALA A 94 3.56 6.32 -25.60
CA ALA A 94 3.07 4.95 -25.42
C ALA A 94 1.54 4.89 -25.37
N VAL A 95 0.90 5.87 -24.74
CA VAL A 95 -0.56 5.96 -24.74
C VAL A 95 -1.08 6.24 -26.16
N LYS A 96 -0.44 7.16 -26.85
CA LYS A 96 -0.86 7.54 -28.21
C LYS A 96 -0.81 6.36 -29.18
N TYR A 97 0.17 5.48 -29.04
CA TYR A 97 0.30 4.31 -29.90
C TYR A 97 -0.46 3.09 -29.38
N GLY A 98 -1.21 3.24 -28.31
CA GLY A 98 -2.02 2.15 -27.79
C GLY A 98 -1.23 1.06 -27.07
N ILE A 99 0.04 1.31 -26.78
CA ILE A 99 0.88 0.37 -26.03
C ILE A 99 0.39 0.31 -24.59
N ILE A 100 -0.01 1.46 -24.04
CA ILE A 100 -0.54 1.59 -22.70
C ILE A 100 -1.96 2.14 -22.82
N THR A 101 -2.91 1.52 -22.12
CA THR A 101 -4.26 2.03 -22.01
C THR A 101 -4.50 2.56 -20.61
N GLU A 102 -5.21 3.68 -20.53
CA GLU A 102 -5.51 4.30 -19.25
C GLU A 102 -6.97 4.07 -18.86
N ASN A 103 -7.24 4.16 -17.56
CA ASN A 103 -8.61 4.14 -17.08
C ASN A 103 -8.76 5.20 -15.98
N ASP A 104 -10.00 5.47 -15.61
CA ASP A 104 -10.32 6.47 -14.59
C ASP A 104 -10.86 5.83 -13.31
N LYS A 105 -10.48 4.58 -13.04
CA LYS A 105 -10.92 3.91 -11.83
C LYS A 105 -10.41 4.66 -10.60
N PRO A 106 -11.26 4.85 -9.59
CA PRO A 106 -10.80 5.45 -8.33
C PRO A 106 -9.83 4.51 -7.62
N ILE A 107 -8.97 5.08 -6.78
CA ILE A 107 -8.04 4.30 -5.99
C ILE A 107 -8.82 3.58 -4.91
N GLU A 108 -8.79 2.26 -4.95
CA GLU A 108 -9.41 1.42 -3.94
C GLU A 108 -8.36 0.45 -3.43
N PHE A 109 -8.12 0.47 -2.13
CA PHE A 109 -7.12 -0.43 -1.54
C PHE A 109 -7.67 -1.85 -1.44
N TYR A 110 -6.77 -2.81 -1.47
CA TYR A 110 -7.16 -4.22 -1.41
C TYR A 110 -7.99 -4.53 -0.17
N PHE A 111 -7.60 -3.97 0.99
CA PHE A 111 -8.34 -4.23 2.22
C PHE A 111 -9.77 -3.68 2.15
N GLU A 112 -9.99 -2.62 1.37
CA GLU A 112 -11.33 -2.08 1.16
C GLU A 112 -12.16 -2.99 0.26
N LYS A 113 -11.53 -3.52 -0.78
CA LYS A 113 -12.21 -4.42 -1.73
C LYS A 113 -12.73 -5.68 -1.06
N ILE A 114 -11.89 -6.33 -0.24
CA ILE A 114 -12.29 -7.58 0.41
C ILE A 114 -13.33 -7.36 1.50
N THR A 115 -13.29 -6.21 2.18
CA THR A 115 -14.30 -5.84 3.15
C THR A 115 -15.67 -5.68 2.48
N ASN A 116 -15.70 -5.00 1.34
CA ASN A 116 -16.93 -4.81 0.57
C ASN A 116 -17.50 -6.14 0.07
N ARG A 117 -16.63 -7.07 -0.33
CA ARG A 117 -17.06 -8.40 -0.78
C ARG A 117 -17.67 -9.21 0.36
N SER A 118 -17.13 -9.10 1.56
CA SER A 118 -17.62 -9.88 2.70
C SER A 118 -18.98 -9.41 3.21
N GLU A 119 -19.44 -8.25 2.79
CA GLU A 119 -20.75 -7.71 3.16
C GLU A 119 -21.88 -8.16 2.25
N VAL A 120 -21.59 -8.90 1.21
CA VAL A 120 -22.57 -9.36 0.24
C VAL A 120 -23.28 -10.61 0.75
#